data_6d24ee345b179cbada5704dba96199ab
#
_entry.id   6d24ee345b179cbada5704dba96199ab
#
_cell.length_a   1.000
_cell.length_b   1.000
_cell.length_c   1.000
_cell.angle_alpha   90.00
_cell.angle_beta   90.00
_cell.angle_gamma   90.00
#
_symmetry.space_group_name_H-M   'P 1'
#
loop_
_entity.id
_entity.type
_entity.pdbx_description
1 polymer ?
#
loop_
_entity_poly.entity_id
_entity_poly.type
_entity_poly.pdbx_seq_one_letter_code
_entity_poly.pdbx_strand_id
1 'polypeptide(L)'
;MDPELSQKRSVVPEHENEPGRAGWLPYSVAMPAGPPTPMAPVTSVAEAIARLQTIGAGLPASDGLACFNRMYLAVTQAVGTEIGQGFYADPAFMTTLDVTFVNLYFAAAQAAPGAVPLAWRPLMELRGAPGIEPIQFALAGMNAHISHDLPIAVVSTCTELGTAPGDGSHLADFQKVDALLDAAEEGIRKSFESAPELALDRHLQAVDNLVTCWTINSARDLAWQNAAVLWELRSDTLARGLFLDGLAAATALAGRLLLTAV
;
A
#
# COMPACT_ATOMS: atom_id res chain seq x y z
N MET A 1 50.66 -46.75 -45.32
CA MET A 1 51.88 -46.07 -45.79
C MET A 1 52.10 -44.90 -44.90
N ASP A 2 52.93 -45.11 -43.89
CA ASP A 2 53.68 -44.11 -43.15
C ASP A 2 54.65 -43.38 -44.08
N PRO A 3 55.38 -42.33 -43.72
CA PRO A 3 55.83 -41.84 -42.41
C PRO A 3 55.86 -40.28 -42.24
N GLU A 4 55.92 -39.79 -41.00
CA GLU A 4 57.08 -39.32 -40.24
C GLU A 4 57.55 -37.86 -40.39
N LEU A 5 57.84 -37.28 -39.20
CA LEU A 5 58.87 -36.28 -38.85
C LEU A 5 58.45 -34.79 -39.04
N SER A 6 58.70 -33.86 -38.17
CA SER A 6 59.86 -33.72 -37.26
C SER A 6 59.62 -32.55 -36.29
N GLN A 7 60.10 -32.73 -35.10
CA GLN A 7 60.34 -31.70 -34.05
C GLN A 7 61.21 -30.56 -34.55
N LYS A 8 60.95 -29.34 -34.12
CA LYS A 8 61.99 -28.34 -33.85
C LYS A 8 61.60 -27.54 -32.58
N ARG A 9 62.43 -27.80 -31.56
CA ARG A 9 62.63 -26.91 -30.40
C ARG A 9 63.35 -25.64 -30.86
N SER A 10 63.03 -24.52 -30.28
CA SER A 10 63.91 -23.35 -30.21
C SER A 10 63.51 -22.54 -28.94
N VAL A 11 64.21 -22.72 -27.91
CA VAL A 11 65.14 -21.92 -27.10
C VAL A 11 64.68 -20.48 -26.84
N VAL A 12 64.48 -20.19 -25.54
CA VAL A 12 64.27 -18.93 -24.80
C VAL A 12 65.44 -17.94 -25.05
N PRO A 13 65.17 -16.62 -24.87
CA PRO A 13 65.95 -15.97 -23.80
C PRO A 13 65.05 -15.20 -22.79
N GLU A 14 65.44 -15.36 -21.53
CA GLU A 14 65.10 -14.53 -20.39
C GLU A 14 65.49 -13.07 -20.66
N HIS A 15 64.58 -12.13 -20.34
CA HIS A 15 64.94 -10.80 -19.91
C HIS A 15 64.14 -10.41 -18.68
N GLU A 16 64.84 -10.41 -17.56
CA GLU A 16 64.44 -9.72 -16.35
C GLU A 16 64.19 -8.23 -16.64
N ASN A 17 63.05 -7.72 -16.20
CA ASN A 17 62.96 -6.42 -15.56
C ASN A 17 61.64 -6.29 -14.82
N GLU A 18 61.66 -6.43 -13.52
CA GLU A 18 60.68 -5.79 -12.66
C GLU A 18 60.99 -4.29 -12.57
N PRO A 19 59.96 -3.39 -12.51
CA PRO A 19 59.46 -2.98 -11.20
C PRO A 19 57.97 -2.60 -11.19
N GLY A 20 57.37 -2.67 -10.05
CA GLY A 20 56.14 -1.93 -9.76
C GLY A 20 54.93 -2.80 -9.31
N ARG A 21 55.03 -3.33 -8.10
CA ARG A 21 53.84 -3.75 -7.36
C ARG A 21 52.93 -2.55 -7.11
N ALA A 22 51.99 -2.28 -8.00
CA ALA A 22 50.78 -1.55 -7.67
C ALA A 22 49.84 -2.50 -6.95
N GLY A 23 49.66 -2.30 -5.66
CA GLY A 23 48.77 -3.11 -4.84
C GLY A 23 47.37 -3.04 -5.34
N TRP A 24 46.83 -4.13 -5.85
CA TRP A 24 45.43 -4.34 -6.09
C TRP A 24 44.80 -4.48 -4.72
N LEU A 25 44.16 -3.42 -4.21
CA LEU A 25 43.25 -3.51 -3.11
C LEU A 25 42.05 -4.35 -3.61
N PRO A 26 41.59 -5.39 -2.89
CA PRO A 26 40.44 -6.13 -3.28
C PRO A 26 39.25 -5.15 -3.22
N TYR A 27 38.59 -4.94 -4.35
CA TYR A 27 37.31 -4.26 -4.43
C TYR A 27 36.34 -5.06 -3.56
N SER A 28 36.09 -4.56 -2.36
CA SER A 28 35.04 -5.11 -1.51
C SER A 28 33.71 -4.77 -2.19
N VAL A 29 33.21 -5.71 -3.00
CA VAL A 29 31.83 -5.66 -3.49
C VAL A 29 30.99 -5.81 -2.25
N ALA A 30 30.46 -4.70 -1.75
CA ALA A 30 29.42 -4.73 -0.74
C ALA A 30 28.29 -5.63 -1.30
N MET A 31 28.11 -6.78 -0.68
CA MET A 31 26.97 -7.67 -1.00
C MET A 31 25.71 -6.81 -0.90
N PRO A 32 24.80 -6.84 -1.90
CA PRO A 32 23.54 -6.14 -1.77
C PRO A 32 22.87 -6.62 -0.49
N ALA A 33 22.41 -5.68 0.33
CA ALA A 33 21.65 -6.00 1.53
C ALA A 33 20.55 -6.97 1.14
N GLY A 34 20.41 -8.08 1.87
CA GLY A 34 19.33 -9.04 1.65
C GLY A 34 17.98 -8.33 1.66
N PRO A 35 16.93 -8.95 1.14
CA PRO A 35 15.61 -8.33 1.13
C PRO A 35 15.29 -7.83 2.56
N PRO A 36 14.75 -6.61 2.70
CA PRO A 36 14.45 -6.07 4.02
C PRO A 36 13.55 -7.06 4.78
N THR A 37 13.91 -7.36 6.01
CA THR A 37 13.09 -8.21 6.88
C THR A 37 11.73 -7.55 7.03
N PRO A 38 10.62 -8.25 6.78
CA PRO A 38 9.29 -7.70 6.98
C PRO A 38 9.17 -7.18 8.42
N MET A 39 8.72 -5.95 8.59
CA MET A 39 8.51 -5.38 9.92
C MET A 39 7.35 -6.14 10.59
N ALA A 40 7.48 -6.43 11.89
CA ALA A 40 6.43 -7.07 12.65
C ALA A 40 5.12 -6.24 12.58
N PRO A 41 3.94 -6.87 12.57
CA PRO A 41 2.67 -6.16 12.66
C PRO A 41 2.63 -5.25 13.88
N VAL A 42 1.95 -4.10 13.77
CA VAL A 42 1.65 -3.25 14.93
C VAL A 42 0.53 -3.88 15.76
N THR A 43 0.51 -3.56 17.05
CA THR A 43 -0.45 -4.13 18.01
C THR A 43 -1.33 -3.06 18.67
N SER A 44 -1.10 -1.79 18.33
CA SER A 44 -1.88 -0.67 18.87
C SER A 44 -2.02 0.47 17.85
N VAL A 45 -3.04 1.29 18.04
CA VAL A 45 -3.28 2.51 17.24
C VAL A 45 -2.10 3.48 17.37
N ALA A 46 -1.49 3.59 18.55
CA ALA A 46 -0.31 4.44 18.75
C ALA A 46 0.90 3.98 17.95
N GLU A 47 1.16 2.66 17.87
CA GLU A 47 2.20 2.09 17.02
C GLU A 47 1.87 2.29 15.54
N ALA A 48 0.59 2.17 15.15
CA ALA A 48 0.12 2.43 13.80
C ALA A 48 0.45 3.87 13.37
N ILE A 49 0.07 4.85 14.18
CA ILE A 49 0.35 6.27 13.94
C ILE A 49 1.86 6.51 13.81
N ALA A 50 2.67 5.98 14.73
CA ALA A 50 4.13 6.15 14.70
C ALA A 50 4.74 5.55 13.41
N ARG A 51 4.24 4.41 12.95
CA ARG A 51 4.71 3.76 11.72
C ARG A 51 4.27 4.53 10.47
N LEU A 52 3.03 5.02 10.41
CA LEU A 52 2.55 5.88 9.33
C LEU A 52 3.41 7.15 9.22
N GLN A 53 3.76 7.78 10.35
CA GLN A 53 4.69 8.92 10.39
C GLN A 53 6.07 8.56 9.84
N THR A 54 6.61 7.41 10.22
CA THR A 54 7.90 6.91 9.75
C THR A 54 7.91 6.66 8.24
N ILE A 55 6.86 6.02 7.71
CA ILE A 55 6.69 5.79 6.26
C ILE A 55 6.62 7.14 5.54
N GLY A 56 5.80 8.08 6.02
CA GLY A 56 5.66 9.39 5.42
C GLY A 56 6.97 10.19 5.40
N ALA A 57 7.76 10.12 6.48
CA ALA A 57 9.06 10.78 6.54
C ALA A 57 10.12 10.16 5.62
N GLY A 58 9.99 8.88 5.30
CA GLY A 58 10.92 8.14 4.45
C GLY A 58 10.65 8.25 2.94
N LEU A 59 9.55 8.88 2.54
CA LEU A 59 9.15 8.99 1.14
C LEU A 59 9.22 10.45 0.64
N PRO A 60 9.60 10.67 -0.63
CA PRO A 60 9.44 11.98 -1.26
C PRO A 60 7.98 12.45 -1.21
N ALA A 61 7.74 13.75 -1.01
CA ALA A 61 6.38 14.30 -0.95
C ALA A 61 5.55 14.08 -2.24
N SER A 62 6.24 13.93 -3.38
CA SER A 62 5.65 13.63 -4.69
C SER A 62 5.40 12.14 -4.94
N ASP A 63 5.82 11.26 -4.03
CA ASP A 63 5.58 9.82 -4.16
C ASP A 63 4.08 9.52 -3.95
N GLY A 64 3.48 8.77 -4.86
CA GLY A 64 2.05 8.43 -4.80
C GLY A 64 1.65 7.70 -3.52
N LEU A 65 2.53 6.85 -2.97
CA LEU A 65 2.27 6.21 -1.69
C LEU A 65 2.32 7.21 -0.53
N ALA A 66 3.19 8.24 -0.59
CA ALA A 66 3.22 9.31 0.41
C ALA A 66 1.94 10.15 0.38
N CYS A 67 1.34 10.35 -0.81
CA CYS A 67 0.05 11.05 -0.93
C CYS A 67 -1.07 10.31 -0.19
N PHE A 68 -1.21 9.01 -0.40
CA PHE A 68 -2.15 8.18 0.35
C PHE A 68 -1.82 8.12 1.85
N ASN A 69 -0.56 7.85 2.20
CA ASN A 69 -0.13 7.69 3.60
C ASN A 69 -0.41 8.94 4.45
N ARG A 70 -0.24 10.14 3.88
CA ARG A 70 -0.53 11.41 4.57
C ARG A 70 -1.99 11.54 4.96
N MET A 71 -2.87 11.21 4.02
CA MET A 71 -4.31 11.21 4.26
C MET A 71 -4.69 10.15 5.28
N TYR A 72 -4.21 8.93 5.12
CA TYR A 72 -4.53 7.82 6.00
C TYR A 72 -4.02 8.04 7.43
N LEU A 73 -2.86 8.70 7.60
CA LEU A 73 -2.37 9.12 8.91
C LEU A 73 -3.36 10.07 9.62
N ALA A 74 -3.91 11.05 8.90
CA ALA A 74 -4.89 11.98 9.48
C ALA A 74 -6.16 11.24 9.95
N VAL A 75 -6.67 10.30 9.15
CA VAL A 75 -7.83 9.48 9.50
C VAL A 75 -7.53 8.59 10.72
N THR A 76 -6.39 7.89 10.74
CA THR A 76 -6.01 7.02 11.85
C THR A 76 -5.85 7.80 13.15
N GLN A 77 -5.32 9.04 13.09
CA GLN A 77 -5.22 9.92 14.26
C GLN A 77 -6.61 10.33 14.77
N ALA A 78 -7.56 10.67 13.88
CA ALA A 78 -8.92 11.01 14.26
C ALA A 78 -9.63 9.82 14.90
N VAL A 79 -9.60 8.64 14.28
CA VAL A 79 -10.19 7.40 14.83
C VAL A 79 -9.58 7.06 16.19
N GLY A 80 -8.26 7.15 16.33
CA GLY A 80 -7.58 6.89 17.61
C GLY A 80 -8.00 7.86 18.71
N THR A 81 -8.25 9.13 18.38
CA THR A 81 -8.77 10.13 19.32
C THR A 81 -10.17 9.75 19.80
N GLU A 82 -11.06 9.39 18.88
CA GLU A 82 -12.45 9.01 19.19
C GLU A 82 -12.52 7.71 20.01
N ILE A 83 -11.66 6.72 19.72
CA ILE A 83 -11.52 5.53 20.57
C ILE A 83 -11.15 5.94 22.00
N GLY A 84 -10.16 6.82 22.16
CA GLY A 84 -9.69 7.30 23.47
C GLY A 84 -10.75 8.09 24.25
N GLN A 85 -11.70 8.72 23.56
CA GLN A 85 -12.80 9.48 24.17
C GLN A 85 -14.06 8.65 24.46
N GLY A 86 -14.06 7.36 24.12
CA GLY A 86 -15.21 6.49 24.35
C GLY A 86 -16.41 6.78 23.42
N PHE A 87 -16.13 7.27 22.21
CA PHE A 87 -17.15 7.60 21.22
C PHE A 87 -17.88 6.36 20.67
N TYR A 88 -17.17 5.23 20.62
CA TYR A 88 -17.70 3.98 20.10
C TYR A 88 -18.38 3.15 21.20
N ALA A 89 -19.47 2.47 20.87
CA ALA A 89 -20.17 1.58 21.78
C ALA A 89 -19.38 0.28 22.02
N ASP A 90 -18.63 -0.20 21.01
CA ASP A 90 -17.69 -1.29 21.12
C ASP A 90 -16.26 -0.83 20.77
N PRO A 91 -15.53 -0.25 21.74
CA PRO A 91 -14.17 0.20 21.49
C PRO A 91 -13.19 -0.95 21.25
N ALA A 92 -13.48 -2.18 21.71
CA ALA A 92 -12.63 -3.34 21.45
C ALA A 92 -12.70 -3.72 19.97
N PHE A 93 -13.91 -3.79 19.39
CA PHE A 93 -14.09 -4.00 17.96
C PHE A 93 -13.38 -2.93 17.12
N MET A 94 -13.59 -1.64 17.45
CA MET A 94 -13.01 -0.55 16.67
C MET A 94 -11.47 -0.50 16.76
N THR A 95 -10.91 -0.77 17.93
CA THR A 95 -9.45 -0.84 18.11
C THR A 95 -8.84 -2.00 17.32
N THR A 96 -9.44 -3.19 17.43
CA THR A 96 -8.95 -4.38 16.69
C THR A 96 -9.11 -4.19 15.19
N LEU A 97 -10.22 -3.59 14.74
CA LEU A 97 -10.44 -3.27 13.32
C LEU A 97 -9.39 -2.30 12.79
N ASP A 98 -9.12 -1.20 13.50
CA ASP A 98 -8.13 -0.20 13.07
C ASP A 98 -6.72 -0.81 12.97
N VAL A 99 -6.32 -1.59 13.97
CA VAL A 99 -5.00 -2.27 13.98
C VAL A 99 -4.91 -3.32 12.87
N THR A 100 -5.94 -4.13 12.66
CA THR A 100 -5.97 -5.14 11.60
C THR A 100 -5.92 -4.48 10.23
N PHE A 101 -6.69 -3.43 10.04
CA PHE A 101 -6.82 -2.70 8.78
C PHE A 101 -5.48 -2.03 8.40
N VAL A 102 -4.84 -1.32 9.33
CA VAL A 102 -3.56 -0.67 9.05
C VAL A 102 -2.43 -1.67 8.75
N ASN A 103 -2.45 -2.85 9.37
CA ASN A 103 -1.46 -3.89 9.09
C ASN A 103 -1.55 -4.43 7.67
N LEU A 104 -2.74 -4.48 7.05
CA LEU A 104 -2.90 -4.82 5.63
C LEU A 104 -2.22 -3.79 4.73
N TYR A 105 -2.38 -2.50 5.02
CA TYR A 105 -1.63 -1.46 4.32
C TYR A 105 -0.12 -1.60 4.49
N PHE A 106 0.36 -1.82 5.71
CA PHE A 106 1.80 -1.99 5.95
C PHE A 106 2.37 -3.19 5.20
N ALA A 107 1.62 -4.28 5.13
CA ALA A 107 2.01 -5.46 4.35
C ALA A 107 2.13 -5.11 2.85
N ALA A 108 1.17 -4.36 2.30
CA ALA A 108 1.21 -3.92 0.91
C ALA A 108 2.36 -2.93 0.64
N ALA A 109 2.56 -1.94 1.54
CA ALA A 109 3.60 -0.91 1.41
C ALA A 109 5.03 -1.46 1.46
N GLN A 110 5.24 -2.57 2.17
CA GLN A 110 6.55 -3.22 2.34
C GLN A 110 6.75 -4.43 1.41
N ALA A 111 5.74 -4.79 0.63
CA ALA A 111 5.82 -5.94 -0.25
C ALA A 111 6.90 -5.76 -1.33
N ALA A 112 7.66 -6.81 -1.58
CA ALA A 112 8.54 -6.84 -2.75
C ALA A 112 7.70 -6.68 -4.04
N PRO A 113 8.25 -6.13 -5.13
CA PRO A 113 7.46 -5.82 -6.33
C PRO A 113 6.59 -6.96 -6.86
N GLY A 114 7.08 -8.21 -6.82
CA GLY A 114 6.31 -9.40 -7.24
C GLY A 114 5.29 -9.91 -6.23
N ALA A 115 5.33 -9.42 -4.99
CA ALA A 115 4.46 -9.84 -3.89
C ALA A 115 3.40 -8.80 -3.52
N VAL A 116 3.36 -7.66 -4.22
CA VAL A 116 2.36 -6.61 -3.99
C VAL A 116 0.96 -7.18 -4.25
N PRO A 117 0.01 -7.06 -3.30
CA PRO A 117 -1.39 -7.47 -3.51
C PRO A 117 -1.98 -6.82 -4.76
N LEU A 118 -2.78 -7.57 -5.53
CA LEU A 118 -3.29 -7.12 -6.83
C LEU A 118 -4.01 -5.76 -6.75
N ALA A 119 -4.80 -5.55 -5.70
CA ALA A 119 -5.52 -4.29 -5.47
C ALA A 119 -4.59 -3.06 -5.36
N TRP A 120 -3.38 -3.24 -4.82
CA TRP A 120 -2.40 -2.18 -4.61
C TRP A 120 -1.43 -1.96 -5.78
N ARG A 121 -1.36 -2.92 -6.72
CA ARG A 121 -0.42 -2.85 -7.85
C ARG A 121 -0.51 -1.56 -8.66
N PRO A 122 -1.71 -1.04 -9.02
CA PRO A 122 -1.78 0.19 -9.81
C PRO A 122 -1.06 1.36 -9.15
N LEU A 123 -1.28 1.58 -7.85
CA LEU A 123 -0.60 2.63 -7.10
C LEU A 123 0.91 2.37 -7.02
N MET A 124 1.31 1.16 -6.66
CA MET A 124 2.72 0.82 -6.45
C MET A 124 3.55 0.87 -7.74
N GLU A 125 2.96 0.51 -8.88
CA GLU A 125 3.59 0.57 -10.19
C GLU A 125 3.74 2.02 -10.70
N LEU A 126 2.77 2.89 -10.39
CA LEU A 126 2.69 4.24 -10.94
C LEU A 126 3.07 5.34 -9.95
N ARG A 127 3.47 5.02 -8.72
CA ARG A 127 3.69 5.99 -7.63
C ARG A 127 4.70 7.11 -7.92
N GLY A 128 5.57 6.93 -8.91
CA GLY A 128 6.54 7.92 -9.38
C GLY A 128 6.29 8.40 -10.81
N ALA A 129 5.16 8.03 -11.43
CA ALA A 129 4.87 8.38 -12.80
C ALA A 129 4.53 9.87 -12.94
N PRO A 130 5.06 10.57 -13.97
CA PRO A 130 4.71 11.95 -14.24
C PRO A 130 3.29 12.06 -14.82
N GLY A 131 2.66 13.23 -14.67
CA GLY A 131 1.35 13.53 -15.26
C GLY A 131 0.17 12.90 -14.50
N ILE A 132 0.39 12.40 -13.30
CA ILE A 132 -0.64 11.95 -12.37
C ILE A 132 -0.66 12.90 -11.18
N GLU A 133 -1.81 13.45 -10.88
CA GLU A 133 -1.96 14.41 -9.80
C GLU A 133 -1.92 13.74 -8.41
N PRO A 134 -1.40 14.42 -7.38
CA PRO A 134 -1.32 13.88 -6.02
C PRO A 134 -2.64 13.34 -5.48
N ILE A 135 -3.76 13.98 -5.81
CA ILE A 135 -5.10 13.54 -5.39
C ILE A 135 -5.48 12.20 -6.02
N GLN A 136 -5.09 11.93 -7.28
CA GLN A 136 -5.36 10.66 -7.95
C GLN A 136 -4.64 9.50 -7.23
N PHE A 137 -3.41 9.72 -6.77
CA PHE A 137 -2.69 8.74 -5.95
C PHE A 137 -3.37 8.50 -4.61
N ALA A 138 -3.83 9.55 -3.94
CA ALA A 138 -4.56 9.41 -2.67
C ALA A 138 -5.85 8.61 -2.88
N LEU A 139 -6.64 8.92 -3.92
CA LEU A 139 -7.86 8.19 -4.27
C LEU A 139 -7.60 6.74 -4.65
N ALA A 140 -6.53 6.45 -5.41
CA ALA A 140 -6.17 5.08 -5.78
C ALA A 140 -5.76 4.24 -4.56
N GLY A 141 -5.05 4.85 -3.61
CA GLY A 141 -4.72 4.20 -2.33
C GLY A 141 -5.97 3.96 -1.48
N MET A 142 -6.87 4.94 -1.38
CA MET A 142 -8.16 4.76 -0.70
C MET A 142 -8.99 3.65 -1.33
N ASN A 143 -9.08 3.62 -2.65
CA ASN A 143 -9.78 2.55 -3.35
C ASN A 143 -9.19 1.18 -3.02
N ALA A 144 -7.86 1.01 -3.06
CA ALA A 144 -7.23 -0.25 -2.71
C ALA A 144 -7.51 -0.66 -1.25
N HIS A 145 -7.38 0.28 -0.33
CA HIS A 145 -7.52 0.03 1.08
C HIS A 145 -8.98 -0.21 1.49
N ILE A 146 -9.93 0.65 1.07
CA ILE A 146 -11.33 0.53 1.44
C ILE A 146 -12.02 -0.60 0.68
N SER A 147 -11.85 -0.67 -0.65
CA SER A 147 -12.62 -1.64 -1.43
C SER A 147 -12.12 -3.07 -1.28
N HIS A 148 -10.82 -3.28 -0.98
CA HIS A 148 -10.24 -4.62 -0.85
C HIS A 148 -9.86 -4.99 0.58
N ASP A 149 -9.10 -4.13 1.29
CA ASP A 149 -8.54 -4.53 2.58
C ASP A 149 -9.57 -4.43 3.71
N LEU A 150 -10.48 -3.44 3.67
CA LEU A 150 -11.46 -3.24 4.74
C LEU A 150 -12.42 -4.43 4.94
N PRO A 151 -12.98 -5.06 3.89
CA PRO A 151 -13.78 -6.27 4.07
C PRO A 151 -12.99 -7.41 4.75
N ILE A 152 -11.73 -7.56 4.40
CA ILE A 152 -10.83 -8.55 5.00
C ILE A 152 -10.57 -8.22 6.46
N ALA A 153 -10.34 -6.95 6.77
CA ALA A 153 -10.11 -6.48 8.14
C ALA A 153 -11.33 -6.73 9.03
N VAL A 154 -12.55 -6.42 8.56
CA VAL A 154 -13.80 -6.67 9.33
C VAL A 154 -13.93 -8.15 9.65
N VAL A 155 -13.78 -9.05 8.67
CA VAL A 155 -13.89 -10.50 8.88
C VAL A 155 -12.81 -11.02 9.82
N SER A 156 -11.57 -10.53 9.67
CA SER A 156 -10.45 -10.91 10.53
C SER A 156 -10.68 -10.46 11.98
N THR A 157 -11.13 -9.23 12.17
CA THR A 157 -11.49 -8.66 13.48
C THR A 157 -12.59 -9.47 14.16
N CYS A 158 -13.68 -9.74 13.45
CA CYS A 158 -14.77 -10.56 14.00
C CYS A 158 -14.31 -11.98 14.35
N THR A 159 -13.42 -12.56 13.54
CA THR A 159 -12.85 -13.89 13.81
C THR A 159 -11.99 -13.86 15.08
N GLU A 160 -11.14 -12.85 15.24
CA GLU A 160 -10.26 -12.68 16.40
C GLU A 160 -11.05 -12.49 17.70
N LEU A 161 -12.13 -11.68 17.63
CA LEU A 161 -12.98 -11.39 18.79
C LEU A 161 -14.05 -12.48 19.06
N GLY A 162 -14.20 -13.47 18.18
CA GLY A 162 -15.22 -14.51 18.30
C GLY A 162 -16.64 -13.97 18.10
N THR A 163 -16.82 -12.92 17.29
CA THR A 163 -18.08 -12.24 16.97
C THR A 163 -18.40 -12.36 15.47
N ALA A 164 -19.54 -11.82 15.03
CA ALA A 164 -19.91 -11.69 13.64
C ALA A 164 -20.06 -10.20 13.24
N PRO A 165 -19.95 -9.85 11.94
CA PRO A 165 -20.13 -8.46 11.50
C PRO A 165 -21.46 -7.82 11.91
N GLY A 166 -22.55 -8.62 11.98
CA GLY A 166 -23.88 -8.16 12.39
C GLY A 166 -24.12 -8.09 13.89
N ASP A 167 -23.13 -8.38 14.73
CA ASP A 167 -23.32 -8.42 16.18
C ASP A 167 -23.25 -7.03 16.82
N GLY A 168 -24.01 -6.84 17.87
CA GLY A 168 -23.95 -5.66 18.74
C GLY A 168 -24.03 -4.34 17.98
N SER A 169 -23.07 -3.46 18.22
CA SER A 169 -22.97 -2.12 17.63
C SER A 169 -22.00 -2.04 16.45
N HIS A 170 -21.44 -3.16 15.99
CA HIS A 170 -20.34 -3.16 15.02
C HIS A 170 -20.64 -2.31 13.79
N LEU A 171 -21.78 -2.49 13.11
CA LEU A 171 -22.17 -1.68 11.96
C LEU A 171 -22.34 -0.20 12.33
N ALA A 172 -23.00 0.08 13.45
CA ALA A 172 -23.22 1.47 13.87
C ALA A 172 -21.91 2.18 14.22
N ASP A 173 -20.97 1.49 14.89
CA ASP A 173 -19.66 2.05 15.20
C ASP A 173 -18.80 2.19 13.95
N PHE A 174 -18.87 1.25 13.01
CA PHE A 174 -18.24 1.35 11.69
C PHE A 174 -18.72 2.60 10.93
N GLN A 175 -20.03 2.87 10.90
CA GLN A 175 -20.62 4.03 10.23
C GLN A 175 -20.28 5.37 10.89
N LYS A 176 -20.00 5.41 12.20
CA LYS A 176 -19.56 6.65 12.86
C LYS A 176 -18.25 7.20 12.27
N VAL A 177 -17.42 6.37 11.66
CA VAL A 177 -16.17 6.81 11.00
C VAL A 177 -16.47 7.65 9.77
N ASP A 178 -17.63 7.55 9.14
CA ASP A 178 -17.99 8.27 7.91
C ASP A 178 -17.91 9.80 8.11
N ALA A 179 -18.39 10.30 9.24
CA ALA A 179 -18.30 11.72 9.58
C ALA A 179 -16.85 12.21 9.76
N LEU A 180 -15.95 11.34 10.25
CA LEU A 180 -14.52 11.65 10.38
C LEU A 180 -13.84 11.69 9.01
N LEU A 181 -14.26 10.82 8.10
CA LEU A 181 -13.75 10.77 6.73
C LEU A 181 -14.22 11.96 5.91
N ASP A 182 -15.47 12.38 6.04
CA ASP A 182 -16.01 13.59 5.41
C ASP A 182 -15.22 14.84 5.83
N ALA A 183 -14.92 14.95 7.14
CA ALA A 183 -14.10 16.04 7.66
C ALA A 183 -12.65 16.00 7.15
N ALA A 184 -12.07 14.81 7.04
CA ALA A 184 -10.72 14.60 6.51
C ALA A 184 -10.66 14.89 5.01
N GLU A 185 -11.67 14.51 4.23
CA GLU A 185 -11.75 14.74 2.79
C GLU A 185 -11.70 16.24 2.45
N GLU A 186 -12.44 17.08 3.17
CA GLU A 186 -12.39 18.54 2.98
C GLU A 186 -10.99 19.12 3.24
N GLY A 187 -10.33 18.67 4.32
CA GLY A 187 -8.96 19.06 4.64
C GLY A 187 -7.94 18.61 3.60
N ILE A 188 -8.12 17.41 3.08
CA ILE A 188 -7.26 16.82 2.04
C ILE A 188 -7.45 17.58 0.74
N ARG A 189 -8.69 17.81 0.29
CA ARG A 189 -8.98 18.59 -0.91
C ARG A 189 -8.32 19.97 -0.83
N LYS A 190 -8.49 20.69 0.27
CA LYS A 190 -7.82 21.99 0.50
C LYS A 190 -6.30 21.91 0.46
N SER A 191 -5.70 20.82 0.91
CA SER A 191 -4.24 20.65 0.87
C SER A 191 -3.69 20.43 -0.54
N PHE A 192 -4.52 20.03 -1.50
CA PHE A 192 -4.18 19.88 -2.91
C PHE A 192 -4.53 21.13 -3.75
N GLU A 193 -5.39 22.02 -3.26
CA GLU A 193 -5.79 23.28 -3.93
C GLU A 193 -4.70 24.36 -3.93
N SER A 194 -3.58 24.16 -3.25
CA SER A 194 -2.48 25.14 -3.16
C SER A 194 -1.52 25.15 -4.36
N ALA A 195 -1.85 24.49 -5.47
CA ALA A 195 -1.12 24.61 -6.73
C ALA A 195 -1.62 25.80 -7.58
N PRO A 196 -0.75 26.48 -8.38
CA PRO A 196 -1.13 27.71 -9.06
C PRO A 196 -2.30 27.52 -10.02
N GLU A 197 -3.27 28.41 -9.90
CA GLU A 197 -4.62 28.43 -10.45
C GLU A 197 -4.78 28.23 -11.98
N LEU A 198 -3.74 28.22 -12.79
CA LEU A 198 -3.82 28.25 -14.25
C LEU A 198 -3.74 26.89 -14.96
N ALA A 199 -3.35 25.81 -14.26
CA ALA A 199 -3.39 24.45 -14.80
C ALA A 199 -4.63 23.68 -14.31
N LEU A 200 -5.33 24.24 -13.34
CA LEU A 200 -6.30 23.59 -12.47
C LEU A 200 -7.66 23.29 -13.15
N ASP A 201 -8.14 24.21 -14.03
CA ASP A 201 -9.52 24.15 -14.52
C ASP A 201 -9.87 22.94 -15.41
N ARG A 202 -8.92 22.40 -16.17
CA ARG A 202 -9.18 21.22 -17.01
C ARG A 202 -8.92 19.89 -16.29
N HIS A 203 -7.97 19.89 -15.38
CA HIS A 203 -7.60 18.71 -14.60
C HIS A 203 -8.61 18.47 -13.47
N LEU A 204 -9.12 19.53 -12.83
CA LEU A 204 -10.15 19.41 -11.81
C LEU A 204 -11.45 18.82 -12.35
N GLN A 205 -11.88 19.15 -13.57
CA GLN A 205 -13.10 18.58 -14.13
C GLN A 205 -13.04 17.07 -14.34
N ALA A 206 -11.90 16.53 -14.74
CA ALA A 206 -11.72 15.07 -14.87
C ALA A 206 -11.63 14.39 -13.49
N VAL A 207 -10.96 15.03 -12.52
CA VAL A 207 -10.86 14.57 -11.14
C VAL A 207 -12.20 14.73 -10.42
N ASP A 208 -12.91 15.85 -10.57
CA ASP A 208 -14.23 16.06 -10.00
C ASP A 208 -15.26 15.05 -10.51
N ASN A 209 -15.19 14.65 -11.78
CA ASN A 209 -16.05 13.60 -12.32
C ASN A 209 -15.73 12.23 -11.70
N LEU A 210 -14.45 11.92 -11.44
CA LEU A 210 -14.03 10.67 -10.77
C LEU A 210 -14.45 10.69 -9.28
N VAL A 211 -14.25 11.81 -8.59
CA VAL A 211 -14.67 12.00 -7.19
C VAL A 211 -16.17 11.96 -7.04
N THR A 212 -16.92 12.55 -7.99
CA THR A 212 -18.40 12.55 -7.96
C THR A 212 -18.98 11.13 -8.14
N CYS A 213 -18.29 10.24 -8.84
CA CYS A 213 -18.74 8.87 -9.05
C CYS A 213 -18.29 7.90 -7.94
N TRP A 214 -17.27 8.27 -7.16
CA TRP A 214 -16.72 7.44 -6.08
C TRP A 214 -16.70 8.25 -4.79
N THR A 215 -17.62 7.96 -3.87
CA THR A 215 -17.60 8.55 -2.54
C THR A 215 -17.00 7.54 -1.55
N ILE A 216 -16.25 8.04 -0.57
CA ILE A 216 -15.66 7.21 0.48
C ILE A 216 -16.78 6.44 1.21
N ASN A 217 -17.90 7.08 1.53
CA ASN A 217 -19.01 6.47 2.25
C ASN A 217 -19.64 5.33 1.45
N SER A 218 -19.88 5.51 0.13
CA SER A 218 -20.40 4.44 -0.73
C SER A 218 -19.42 3.27 -0.84
N ALA A 219 -18.12 3.54 -0.90
CA ALA A 219 -17.10 2.50 -0.92
C ALA A 219 -17.05 1.72 0.41
N ARG A 220 -17.23 2.41 1.55
CA ARG A 220 -17.29 1.79 2.87
C ARG A 220 -18.55 0.94 3.07
N ASP A 221 -19.70 1.44 2.62
CA ASP A 221 -20.96 0.67 2.63
C ASP A 221 -20.81 -0.63 1.84
N LEU A 222 -20.22 -0.55 0.64
CA LEU A 222 -19.94 -1.73 -0.18
C LEU A 222 -18.91 -2.65 0.48
N ALA A 223 -17.89 -2.09 1.14
CA ALA A 223 -16.91 -2.88 1.88
C ALA A 223 -17.54 -3.66 3.02
N TRP A 224 -18.50 -3.07 3.75
CA TRP A 224 -19.25 -3.78 4.77
C TRP A 224 -20.11 -4.93 4.19
N GLN A 225 -20.78 -4.69 3.08
CA GLN A 225 -21.54 -5.74 2.38
C GLN A 225 -20.63 -6.87 1.91
N ASN A 226 -19.47 -6.54 1.35
CA ASN A 226 -18.45 -7.52 0.96
C ASN A 226 -17.92 -8.31 2.18
N ALA A 227 -17.76 -7.65 3.33
CA ALA A 227 -17.38 -8.33 4.57
C ALA A 227 -18.46 -9.32 5.03
N ALA A 228 -19.73 -8.97 4.92
CA ALA A 228 -20.84 -9.89 5.23
C ALA A 228 -20.83 -11.12 4.31
N VAL A 229 -20.61 -10.93 3.00
CA VAL A 229 -20.46 -12.05 2.05
C VAL A 229 -19.23 -12.91 2.41
N LEU A 230 -18.08 -12.29 2.66
CA LEU A 230 -16.87 -13.01 3.07
C LEU A 230 -17.04 -13.79 4.37
N TRP A 231 -17.83 -13.26 5.30
CA TRP A 231 -18.17 -13.93 6.54
C TRP A 231 -18.96 -15.21 6.30
N GLU A 232 -19.95 -15.18 5.42
CA GLU A 232 -20.70 -16.38 5.03
C GLU A 232 -19.83 -17.41 4.30
N LEU A 233 -18.87 -16.95 3.49
CA LEU A 233 -17.94 -17.80 2.76
C LEU A 233 -16.74 -18.29 3.61
N ARG A 234 -16.62 -17.92 4.89
CA ARG A 234 -15.40 -18.14 5.69
C ARG A 234 -15.01 -19.61 5.83
N SER A 235 -15.95 -20.54 5.77
CA SER A 235 -15.69 -21.98 5.84
C SER A 235 -15.47 -22.64 4.47
N ASP A 236 -15.81 -21.97 3.36
CA ASP A 236 -15.61 -22.46 2.00
C ASP A 236 -14.36 -21.81 1.39
N THR A 237 -13.23 -22.49 1.48
CA THR A 237 -11.94 -21.97 1.01
C THR A 237 -11.95 -21.62 -0.47
N LEU A 238 -12.63 -22.42 -1.31
CA LEU A 238 -12.67 -22.17 -2.76
C LEU A 238 -13.54 -20.96 -3.09
N ALA A 239 -14.77 -20.92 -2.60
CA ALA A 239 -15.68 -19.79 -2.85
C ALA A 239 -15.11 -18.48 -2.29
N ARG A 240 -14.53 -18.52 -1.07
CA ARG A 240 -13.85 -17.38 -0.46
C ARG A 240 -12.67 -16.90 -1.32
N GLY A 241 -11.84 -17.82 -1.83
CA GLY A 241 -10.71 -17.50 -2.69
C GLY A 241 -11.15 -16.81 -3.98
N LEU A 242 -12.12 -17.38 -4.70
CA LEU A 242 -12.67 -16.79 -5.92
C LEU A 242 -13.29 -15.41 -5.70
N PHE A 243 -13.98 -15.22 -4.57
CA PHE A 243 -14.55 -13.92 -4.22
C PHE A 243 -13.44 -12.87 -3.98
N LEU A 244 -12.39 -13.21 -3.23
CA LEU A 244 -11.26 -12.32 -2.97
C LEU A 244 -10.49 -11.97 -4.25
N ASP A 245 -10.28 -12.94 -5.14
CA ASP A 245 -9.63 -12.71 -6.43
C ASP A 245 -10.45 -11.75 -7.31
N GLY A 246 -11.78 -11.94 -7.36
CA GLY A 246 -12.68 -11.04 -8.06
C GLY A 246 -12.68 -9.63 -7.48
N LEU A 247 -12.71 -9.50 -6.15
CA LEU A 247 -12.65 -8.23 -5.45
C LEU A 247 -11.33 -7.50 -5.72
N ALA A 248 -10.21 -8.22 -5.63
CA ALA A 248 -8.88 -7.66 -5.91
C ALA A 248 -8.75 -7.19 -7.37
N ALA A 249 -9.27 -7.95 -8.33
CA ALA A 249 -9.24 -7.61 -9.76
C ALA A 249 -10.10 -6.36 -10.06
N ALA A 250 -11.31 -6.28 -9.53
CA ALA A 250 -12.19 -5.12 -9.69
C ALA A 250 -11.57 -3.87 -9.07
N THR A 251 -11.01 -3.98 -7.86
CA THR A 251 -10.31 -2.89 -7.17
C THR A 251 -9.09 -2.41 -7.96
N ALA A 252 -8.29 -3.34 -8.51
CA ALA A 252 -7.13 -2.98 -9.34
C ALA A 252 -7.55 -2.26 -10.63
N LEU A 253 -8.64 -2.69 -11.27
CA LEU A 253 -9.16 -2.02 -12.46
C LEU A 253 -9.57 -0.57 -12.13
N ALA A 254 -10.34 -0.36 -11.06
CA ALA A 254 -10.71 0.97 -10.60
C ALA A 254 -9.48 1.84 -10.28
N GLY A 255 -8.47 1.27 -9.59
CA GLY A 255 -7.22 1.95 -9.30
C GLY A 255 -6.46 2.40 -10.56
N ARG A 256 -6.45 1.59 -11.63
CA ARG A 256 -5.86 2.00 -12.92
C ARG A 256 -6.62 3.15 -13.60
N LEU A 257 -7.94 3.14 -13.53
CA LEU A 257 -8.76 4.24 -14.06
C LEU A 257 -8.50 5.56 -13.30
N LEU A 258 -8.38 5.50 -11.96
CA LEU A 258 -8.04 6.65 -11.13
C LEU A 258 -6.65 7.23 -11.45
N LEU A 259 -5.69 6.40 -11.86
CA LEU A 259 -4.31 6.78 -12.17
C LEU A 259 -4.05 7.02 -13.66
N THR A 260 -5.09 7.30 -14.43
CA THR A 260 -4.93 7.72 -15.83
C THR A 260 -4.36 9.14 -15.85
N ALA A 261 -3.26 9.36 -16.59
CA ALA A 261 -2.70 10.69 -16.80
C ALA A 261 -3.71 11.63 -17.47
N VAL A 262 -3.79 12.87 -17.00
CA VAL A 262 -4.79 13.87 -17.46
C VAL A 262 -4.11 14.91 -18.35
#